data_2eb1c53853e1b66e0d3f1fe358545462
#
_entry.id   2eb1c53853e1b66e0d3f1fe358545462
#
_cell.length_a   1.000
_cell.length_b   1.000
_cell.length_c   1.000
_cell.angle_alpha   90.00
_cell.angle_beta   90.00
_cell.angle_gamma   90.00
#
_symmetry.space_group_name_H-M   'P 1'
#
loop_
_entity.id
_entity.type
_entity.pdbx_description
1 polymer ?
#
loop_
_entity_poly.entity_id
_entity_poly.type
_entity_poly.pdbx_seq_one_letter_code
_entity_poly.pdbx_strand_id
1 'polypeptide(L)'
;MADSLRYMNQTQDGMIRYYADGVTMPKLARLINRQWFREVCKKYGRKVGDIVFVFTNDQTIISLNKEFNMKDCATDVLTFRYREDSVINGEVFICLDSVRFNAGRSGVPIMRELDRVMVRSILDLCGVRSRTSEEQIAMTKAEKEALLIKTGICAAKTAIKDLKENPQKFYDKYYNIKNQKNEEQL
;
A
#
# COMPACT_ATOMS: atom_id res chain seq x y z
N MET A 1 -14.03 -3.29 39.54
CA MET A 1 -13.24 -2.22 38.84
C MET A 1 -12.06 -2.75 38.00
N ALA A 2 -11.74 -4.03 38.02
CA ALA A 2 -10.60 -4.60 37.23
C ALA A 2 -10.97 -5.04 35.81
N ASP A 3 -12.26 -5.26 35.52
CA ASP A 3 -12.70 -5.71 34.18
C ASP A 3 -12.89 -4.61 33.14
N SER A 4 -13.09 -3.37 33.58
CA SER A 4 -13.22 -2.22 32.65
C SER A 4 -11.90 -1.81 31.99
N LEU A 5 -10.75 -2.15 32.59
CA LEU A 5 -9.42 -1.84 32.04
C LEU A 5 -8.95 -2.87 31.00
N ARG A 6 -9.52 -4.08 31.00
CA ARG A 6 -9.21 -5.10 29.96
C ARG A 6 -9.81 -4.78 28.59
N TYR A 7 -10.92 -4.05 28.54
CA TYR A 7 -11.57 -3.65 27.28
C TYR A 7 -10.91 -2.45 26.61
N MET A 8 -10.11 -1.66 27.33
CA MET A 8 -9.44 -0.46 26.76
C MET A 8 -8.13 -0.78 26.01
N ASN A 9 -7.63 -2.00 26.06
CA ASN A 9 -6.39 -2.41 25.39
C ASN A 9 -6.60 -3.22 24.09
N GLN A 10 -7.82 -3.36 23.60
CA GLN A 10 -8.03 -3.70 22.20
C GLN A 10 -7.74 -2.45 21.37
N THR A 11 -6.52 -2.36 20.86
CA THR A 11 -6.18 -1.42 19.78
C THR A 11 -7.24 -1.61 18.69
N GLN A 12 -8.20 -0.70 18.60
CA GLN A 12 -9.13 -0.66 17.46
C GLN A 12 -8.26 -0.41 16.23
N ASP A 13 -7.93 -1.51 15.54
CA ASP A 13 -7.34 -1.43 14.24
C ASP A 13 -8.27 -0.62 13.34
N GLY A 14 -7.79 0.49 12.83
CA GLY A 14 -8.54 1.34 11.95
C GLY A 14 -9.04 0.59 10.71
N MET A 15 -10.08 1.08 10.11
CA MET A 15 -10.77 0.45 9.00
C MET A 15 -10.30 1.03 7.66
N ILE A 16 -9.85 0.15 6.76
CA ILE A 16 -9.53 0.57 5.38
C ILE A 16 -10.73 0.25 4.50
N ARG A 17 -11.31 1.31 3.93
CA ARG A 17 -12.47 1.23 3.03
C ARG A 17 -12.05 1.56 1.61
N TYR A 18 -12.75 0.99 0.63
CA TYR A 18 -12.48 1.18 -0.79
C TYR A 18 -13.80 1.47 -1.52
N TYR A 19 -13.83 2.58 -2.24
CA TYR A 19 -14.94 3.03 -3.06
C TYR A 19 -14.50 3.27 -4.49
N ALA A 20 -15.43 3.25 -5.42
CA ALA A 20 -15.21 3.62 -6.81
C ALA A 20 -16.25 4.66 -7.20
N ASP A 21 -15.80 5.74 -7.80
CA ASP A 21 -16.60 6.86 -8.28
C ASP A 21 -16.36 7.06 -9.78
N GLY A 22 -17.38 6.80 -10.58
CA GLY A 22 -17.32 6.89 -12.04
C GLY A 22 -16.40 5.88 -12.73
N VAL A 23 -15.89 4.87 -12.02
CA VAL A 23 -14.98 3.84 -12.53
C VAL A 23 -15.31 2.45 -11.99
N THR A 24 -14.82 1.41 -12.67
CA THR A 24 -14.93 0.04 -12.16
C THR A 24 -13.92 -0.20 -11.02
N MET A 25 -14.41 -0.77 -9.91
CA MET A 25 -13.57 -1.14 -8.75
C MET A 25 -12.44 -2.08 -9.16
N PRO A 26 -11.17 -1.74 -8.89
CA PRO A 26 -10.05 -2.63 -9.14
C PRO A 26 -10.14 -3.93 -8.31
N LYS A 27 -9.58 -5.02 -8.83
CA LYS A 27 -9.45 -6.28 -8.08
C LYS A 27 -8.36 -6.16 -7.02
N LEU A 28 -8.73 -5.89 -5.77
CA LEU A 28 -7.80 -5.65 -4.68
C LEU A 28 -7.65 -6.87 -3.76
N ALA A 29 -6.43 -7.18 -3.40
CA ALA A 29 -6.11 -8.15 -2.34
C ALA A 29 -6.24 -7.47 -0.94
N ARG A 30 -7.47 -7.13 -0.52
CA ARG A 30 -7.77 -6.29 0.65
C ARG A 30 -7.08 -6.73 1.94
N LEU A 31 -7.03 -8.03 2.23
CA LEU A 31 -6.35 -8.57 3.42
C LEU A 31 -4.83 -8.40 3.35
N ILE A 32 -4.25 -8.59 2.16
CA ILE A 32 -2.81 -8.37 1.92
C ILE A 32 -2.51 -6.88 2.05
N ASN A 33 -3.31 -6.01 1.44
CA ASN A 33 -3.13 -4.56 1.52
C ASN A 33 -3.22 -4.06 2.97
N ARG A 34 -4.16 -4.56 3.78
CA ARG A 34 -4.27 -4.21 5.20
C ARG A 34 -3.00 -4.58 5.98
N GLN A 35 -2.49 -5.79 5.80
CA GLN A 35 -1.25 -6.23 6.43
C GLN A 35 -0.06 -5.40 5.93
N TRP A 36 0.04 -5.18 4.63
CA TRP A 36 1.10 -4.41 4.00
C TRP A 36 1.18 -2.99 4.54
N PHE A 37 0.06 -2.27 4.57
CA PHE A 37 0.02 -0.89 5.07
C PHE A 37 0.39 -0.81 6.55
N ARG A 38 0.02 -1.81 7.37
CA ARG A 38 0.45 -1.88 8.77
C ARG A 38 1.98 -2.00 8.89
N GLU A 39 2.59 -2.89 8.11
CA GLU A 39 4.05 -3.06 8.14
C GLU A 39 4.77 -1.79 7.65
N VAL A 40 4.25 -1.13 6.63
CA VAL A 40 4.77 0.15 6.16
C VAL A 40 4.65 1.21 7.25
N CYS A 41 3.47 1.42 7.83
CA CYS A 41 3.25 2.42 8.88
C CYS A 41 4.13 2.18 10.11
N LYS A 42 4.29 0.92 10.53
CA LYS A 42 5.14 0.53 11.64
C LYS A 42 6.59 0.97 11.45
N LYS A 43 7.12 0.90 10.22
CA LYS A 43 8.47 1.38 9.89
C LYS A 43 8.66 2.88 10.16
N TYR A 44 7.58 3.67 10.09
CA TYR A 44 7.55 5.11 10.36
C TYR A 44 7.03 5.45 11.77
N GLY A 45 6.93 4.46 12.67
CA GLY A 45 6.42 4.68 14.03
C GLY A 45 4.94 5.06 14.06
N ARG A 46 4.17 4.73 13.01
CA ARG A 46 2.75 5.05 12.86
C ARG A 46 1.88 3.80 12.94
N LYS A 47 0.60 3.98 13.26
CA LYS A 47 -0.44 2.95 13.21
C LYS A 47 -1.44 3.30 12.12
N VAL A 48 -2.04 2.29 11.51
CA VAL A 48 -3.13 2.48 10.54
C VAL A 48 -4.42 2.74 11.31
N GLY A 49 -5.04 3.87 11.05
CA GLY A 49 -6.38 4.23 11.50
C GLY A 49 -7.42 4.06 10.39
N ASP A 50 -8.39 4.96 10.34
CA ASP A 50 -9.43 4.96 9.31
C ASP A 50 -8.91 5.61 8.02
N ILE A 51 -8.82 4.81 6.96
CA ILE A 51 -8.37 5.26 5.64
C ILE A 51 -9.43 4.90 4.62
N VAL A 52 -9.79 5.87 3.81
CA VAL A 52 -10.72 5.70 2.69
C VAL A 52 -9.97 5.86 1.38
N PHE A 53 -9.97 4.84 0.53
CA PHE A 53 -9.52 4.93 -0.85
C PHE A 53 -10.72 5.10 -1.78
N VAL A 54 -10.70 6.13 -2.59
CA VAL A 54 -11.69 6.40 -3.64
C VAL A 54 -10.98 6.31 -4.99
N PHE A 55 -11.33 5.33 -5.79
CA PHE A 55 -10.84 5.20 -7.17
C PHE A 55 -11.75 6.00 -8.09
N THR A 56 -11.15 6.85 -8.91
CA THR A 56 -11.88 7.78 -9.76
C THR A 56 -11.23 7.94 -11.14
N ASN A 57 -11.77 8.83 -11.98
CA ASN A 57 -11.31 9.17 -13.32
C ASN A 57 -10.65 10.54 -13.38
N ASP A 58 -10.13 10.92 -14.56
CA ASP A 58 -9.48 12.22 -14.78
C ASP A 58 -10.42 13.40 -14.49
N GLN A 59 -11.68 13.33 -14.86
CA GLN A 59 -12.64 14.42 -14.67
C GLN A 59 -12.83 14.77 -13.20
N THR A 60 -13.05 13.76 -12.37
CA THR A 60 -13.23 13.95 -10.92
C THR A 60 -11.94 14.41 -10.25
N ILE A 61 -10.77 13.80 -10.59
CA ILE A 61 -9.51 14.18 -9.94
C ILE A 61 -9.07 15.61 -10.30
N ILE A 62 -9.32 16.07 -11.52
CA ILE A 62 -9.05 17.47 -11.95
C ILE A 62 -9.93 18.43 -11.14
N SER A 63 -11.21 18.14 -10.99
CA SER A 63 -12.14 18.98 -10.21
C SER A 63 -11.68 19.08 -8.74
N LEU A 64 -11.32 17.98 -8.11
CA LEU A 64 -10.78 17.95 -6.75
C LEU A 64 -9.43 18.70 -6.65
N ASN A 65 -8.54 18.51 -7.61
CA ASN A 65 -7.24 19.18 -7.61
C ASN A 65 -7.37 20.70 -7.77
N LYS A 66 -8.33 21.13 -8.58
CA LYS A 66 -8.68 22.55 -8.73
C LYS A 66 -9.27 23.13 -7.44
N GLU A 67 -10.19 22.41 -6.82
CA GLU A 67 -10.87 22.87 -5.60
C GLU A 67 -9.91 22.99 -4.41
N PHE A 68 -9.08 21.94 -4.17
CA PHE A 68 -8.26 21.85 -2.97
C PHE A 68 -6.83 22.34 -3.12
N ASN A 69 -6.23 22.25 -4.32
CA ASN A 69 -4.85 22.62 -4.58
C ASN A 69 -4.71 23.81 -5.55
N MET A 70 -5.80 24.37 -6.06
CA MET A 70 -5.83 25.41 -7.09
C MET A 70 -5.08 25.04 -8.39
N LYS A 71 -5.02 23.75 -8.71
CA LYS A 71 -4.34 23.23 -9.91
C LYS A 71 -5.35 22.61 -10.86
N ASP A 72 -5.46 23.17 -12.06
CA ASP A 72 -6.36 22.69 -13.12
C ASP A 72 -5.64 21.65 -14.00
N CYS A 73 -5.22 20.55 -13.38
CA CYS A 73 -4.54 19.44 -14.06
C CYS A 73 -4.78 18.12 -13.38
N ALA A 74 -4.68 17.03 -14.15
CA ALA A 74 -4.75 15.67 -13.60
C ALA A 74 -3.54 15.35 -12.73
N THR A 75 -3.76 14.49 -11.74
CA THR A 75 -2.73 13.88 -10.89
C THR A 75 -3.08 12.41 -10.70
N ASP A 76 -2.10 11.59 -10.35
CA ASP A 76 -2.34 10.17 -10.04
C ASP A 76 -3.03 9.96 -8.69
N VAL A 77 -2.80 10.87 -7.73
CA VAL A 77 -3.35 10.76 -6.37
C VAL A 77 -3.49 12.11 -5.69
N LEU A 78 -4.55 12.23 -4.88
CA LEU A 78 -4.73 13.29 -3.88
C LEU A 78 -4.91 12.63 -2.52
N THR A 79 -4.17 13.11 -1.53
CA THR A 79 -4.18 12.56 -0.16
C THR A 79 -4.59 13.66 0.81
N PHE A 80 -5.67 13.43 1.56
CA PHE A 80 -6.18 14.32 2.59
C PHE A 80 -5.97 13.69 3.95
N ARG A 81 -5.09 14.29 4.75
CA ARG A 81 -4.81 13.86 6.11
C ARG A 81 -5.72 14.61 7.08
N TYR A 82 -6.38 13.89 8.00
CA TYR A 82 -7.26 14.53 8.97
C TYR A 82 -6.51 15.10 10.17
N ARG A 83 -5.44 14.43 10.63
CA ARG A 83 -4.60 14.88 11.76
C ARG A 83 -3.18 14.38 11.61
N GLU A 84 -2.23 15.14 12.12
CA GLU A 84 -0.85 14.68 12.32
C GLU A 84 -0.76 13.98 13.68
N ASP A 85 -0.97 12.67 13.70
CA ASP A 85 -1.00 11.87 14.92
C ASP A 85 -0.19 10.57 14.71
N SER A 86 0.04 9.84 15.80
CA SER A 86 0.63 8.49 15.77
C SER A 86 -0.23 7.49 14.98
N VAL A 87 -1.52 7.79 14.80
CA VAL A 87 -2.47 7.02 14.02
C VAL A 87 -2.80 7.78 12.74
N ILE A 88 -2.49 7.21 11.58
CA ILE A 88 -2.80 7.84 10.30
C ILE A 88 -4.27 7.66 9.93
N ASN A 89 -4.95 8.77 9.66
CA ASN A 89 -6.33 8.79 9.20
C ASN A 89 -6.44 9.71 7.99
N GLY A 90 -7.25 9.36 7.00
CA GLY A 90 -7.41 10.22 5.85
C GLY A 90 -8.18 9.62 4.69
N GLU A 91 -8.33 10.42 3.65
CA GLU A 91 -8.92 10.05 2.37
C GLU A 91 -7.89 10.14 1.25
N VAL A 92 -7.97 9.19 0.34
CA VAL A 92 -7.05 9.05 -0.78
C VAL A 92 -7.86 8.87 -2.05
N PHE A 93 -7.80 9.85 -2.95
CA PHE A 93 -8.41 9.78 -4.26
C PHE A 93 -7.36 9.36 -5.30
N ILE A 94 -7.60 8.26 -6.01
CA ILE A 94 -6.68 7.69 -6.99
C ILE A 94 -7.32 7.73 -8.37
N CYS A 95 -6.69 8.42 -9.32
CA CYS A 95 -7.12 8.44 -10.70
C CYS A 95 -6.66 7.19 -11.44
N LEU A 96 -7.61 6.32 -11.83
CA LEU A 96 -7.28 5.09 -12.56
C LEU A 96 -6.81 5.35 -14.00
N ASP A 97 -7.17 6.46 -14.61
CA ASP A 97 -6.72 6.81 -15.95
C ASP A 97 -5.23 7.20 -15.92
N SER A 98 -4.84 8.03 -14.95
CA SER A 98 -3.42 8.36 -14.68
C SER A 98 -2.60 7.11 -14.32
N VAL A 99 -3.15 6.20 -13.51
CA VAL A 99 -2.49 4.91 -13.19
C VAL A 99 -2.25 4.08 -14.44
N ARG A 100 -3.25 3.94 -15.34
CA ARG A 100 -3.10 3.20 -16.59
C ARG A 100 -2.05 3.84 -17.51
N PHE A 101 -2.10 5.16 -17.63
CA PHE A 101 -1.13 5.92 -18.43
C PHE A 101 0.31 5.74 -17.92
N ASN A 102 0.52 5.88 -16.61
CA ASN A 102 1.84 5.75 -15.99
C ASN A 102 2.37 4.30 -16.07
N ALA A 103 1.50 3.31 -15.91
CA ALA A 103 1.83 1.89 -16.09
C ALA A 103 2.35 1.61 -17.51
N GLY A 104 1.64 2.13 -18.52
CA GLY A 104 2.05 2.02 -19.93
C GLY A 104 3.39 2.68 -20.21
N ARG A 105 3.58 3.90 -19.72
CA ARG A 105 4.86 4.64 -19.85
C ARG A 105 6.04 3.93 -19.23
N SER A 106 5.81 3.28 -18.09
CA SER A 106 6.86 2.61 -17.31
C SER A 106 7.05 1.13 -17.69
N GLY A 107 6.21 0.60 -18.60
CA GLY A 107 6.26 -0.81 -19.02
C GLY A 107 5.97 -1.79 -17.86
N VAL A 108 5.14 -1.39 -16.89
CA VAL A 108 4.77 -2.23 -15.74
C VAL A 108 3.30 -2.62 -15.77
N PRO A 109 2.92 -3.76 -15.14
CA PRO A 109 1.51 -4.10 -14.99
C PRO A 109 0.72 -3.02 -14.24
N ILE A 110 -0.52 -2.73 -14.67
CA ILE A 110 -1.41 -1.72 -14.07
C ILE A 110 -1.56 -1.91 -12.55
N MET A 111 -1.69 -3.16 -12.10
CA MET A 111 -1.81 -3.45 -10.66
C MET A 111 -0.55 -3.12 -9.87
N ARG A 112 0.64 -3.22 -10.49
CA ARG A 112 1.91 -2.82 -9.86
C ARG A 112 2.00 -1.30 -9.71
N GLU A 113 1.57 -0.56 -10.73
CA GLU A 113 1.50 0.90 -10.66
C GLU A 113 0.44 1.35 -9.64
N LEU A 114 -0.74 0.70 -9.61
CA LEU A 114 -1.74 0.97 -8.60
C LEU A 114 -1.20 0.74 -7.17
N ASP A 115 -0.46 -0.34 -6.95
CA ASP A 115 0.21 -0.60 -5.68
C ASP A 115 1.19 0.51 -5.31
N ARG A 116 1.97 1.01 -6.28
CA ARG A 116 2.90 2.13 -6.08
C ARG A 116 2.16 3.38 -5.64
N VAL A 117 1.08 3.74 -6.34
CA VAL A 117 0.27 4.93 -6.01
C VAL A 117 -0.40 4.78 -4.65
N MET A 118 -0.95 3.61 -4.33
CA MET A 118 -1.55 3.33 -3.02
C MET A 118 -0.53 3.46 -1.89
N VAL A 119 0.68 2.91 -2.04
CA VAL A 119 1.68 3.01 -0.97
C VAL A 119 2.28 4.41 -0.86
N ARG A 120 2.40 5.13 -1.97
CA ARG A 120 2.79 6.55 -1.96
C ARG A 120 1.87 7.37 -1.06
N SER A 121 0.55 7.18 -1.16
CA SER A 121 -0.41 7.87 -0.30
C SER A 121 -0.29 7.45 1.18
N ILE A 122 -0.03 6.19 1.48
CA ILE A 122 0.25 5.73 2.85
C ILE A 122 1.53 6.38 3.40
N LEU A 123 2.59 6.47 2.61
CA LEU A 123 3.84 7.15 2.98
C LEU A 123 3.61 8.65 3.23
N ASP A 124 2.81 9.30 2.38
CA ASP A 124 2.42 10.70 2.58
C ASP A 124 1.63 10.88 3.88
N LEU A 125 0.65 10.01 4.17
CA LEU A 125 -0.06 9.99 5.46
C LEU A 125 0.88 9.75 6.65
N CYS A 126 1.97 8.99 6.48
CA CYS A 126 3.01 8.81 7.49
C CYS A 126 3.91 10.04 7.68
N GLY A 127 3.83 11.03 6.79
CA GLY A 127 4.61 12.26 6.85
C GLY A 127 5.85 12.29 5.94
N VAL A 128 6.01 11.29 5.05
CA VAL A 128 7.06 11.33 4.02
C VAL A 128 6.71 12.39 2.99
N ARG A 129 7.53 13.42 2.88
CA ARG A 129 7.30 14.54 1.95
C ARG A 129 7.88 14.27 0.58
N SER A 130 7.43 15.04 -0.44
CA SER A 130 7.93 14.96 -1.82
C SER A 130 7.89 16.31 -2.54
N ARG A 131 8.17 17.39 -1.81
CA ARG A 131 8.10 18.77 -2.33
C ARG A 131 9.40 19.21 -3.00
N THR A 132 10.55 18.81 -2.46
CA THR A 132 11.87 19.10 -3.04
C THR A 132 12.39 17.90 -3.85
N SER A 133 13.44 18.08 -4.63
CA SER A 133 14.08 17.01 -5.40
C SER A 133 14.62 15.90 -4.48
N GLU A 134 15.22 16.27 -3.34
CA GLU A 134 15.74 15.34 -2.35
C GLU A 134 14.61 14.53 -1.71
N GLU A 135 13.51 15.19 -1.35
CA GLU A 135 12.31 14.53 -0.81
C GLU A 135 11.69 13.57 -1.84
N GLN A 136 11.68 13.92 -3.13
CA GLN A 136 11.20 13.04 -4.21
C GLN A 136 12.05 11.78 -4.36
N ILE A 137 13.37 11.91 -4.26
CA ILE A 137 14.30 10.77 -4.25
C ILE A 137 14.03 9.88 -3.03
N ALA A 138 13.88 10.48 -1.85
CA ALA A 138 13.55 9.76 -0.61
C ALA A 138 12.19 9.04 -0.71
N MET A 139 11.16 9.70 -1.25
CA MET A 139 9.85 9.10 -1.49
C MET A 139 9.96 7.91 -2.45
N THR A 140 10.68 8.05 -3.56
CA THR A 140 10.88 6.97 -4.54
C THR A 140 11.57 5.75 -3.91
N LYS A 141 12.56 5.98 -3.06
CA LYS A 141 13.22 4.92 -2.29
C LYS A 141 12.25 4.24 -1.34
N ALA A 142 11.47 5.02 -0.59
CA ALA A 142 10.46 4.52 0.34
C ALA A 142 9.37 3.69 -0.37
N GLU A 143 8.90 4.13 -1.54
CA GLU A 143 7.97 3.38 -2.39
C GLU A 143 8.54 1.99 -2.77
N LYS A 144 9.80 1.94 -3.25
CA LYS A 144 10.47 0.69 -3.61
C LYS A 144 10.58 -0.28 -2.42
N GLU A 145 11.01 0.22 -1.26
CA GLU A 145 11.11 -0.57 -0.04
C GLU A 145 9.75 -1.09 0.42
N ALA A 146 8.72 -0.25 0.36
CA ALA A 146 7.37 -0.64 0.72
C ALA A 146 6.78 -1.70 -0.23
N LEU A 147 7.05 -1.62 -1.52
CA LEU A 147 6.66 -2.64 -2.50
C LEU A 147 7.36 -3.99 -2.25
N LEU A 148 8.62 -4.00 -1.80
CA LEU A 148 9.32 -5.22 -1.38
C LEU A 148 8.64 -5.87 -0.17
N ILE A 149 8.15 -5.10 0.80
CA ILE A 149 7.37 -5.61 1.93
C ILE A 149 6.13 -6.36 1.42
N LYS A 150 5.38 -5.78 0.47
CA LYS A 150 4.21 -6.45 -0.13
C LYS A 150 4.59 -7.77 -0.80
N THR A 151 5.67 -7.77 -1.56
CA THR A 151 6.19 -8.99 -2.24
C THR A 151 6.50 -10.08 -1.21
N GLY A 152 7.17 -9.74 -0.11
CA GLY A 152 7.47 -10.67 0.99
C GLY A 152 6.21 -11.26 1.62
N ILE A 153 5.18 -10.43 1.87
CA ILE A 153 3.88 -10.88 2.41
C ILE A 153 3.19 -11.86 1.44
N CYS A 154 3.20 -11.55 0.15
CA CYS A 154 2.61 -12.44 -0.87
C CYS A 154 3.35 -13.78 -0.95
N ALA A 155 4.69 -13.75 -0.96
CA ALA A 155 5.52 -14.95 -0.98
C ALA A 155 5.28 -15.84 0.25
N ALA A 156 5.24 -15.25 1.45
CA ALA A 156 4.96 -15.97 2.69
C ALA A 156 3.57 -16.64 2.67
N LYS A 157 2.54 -15.93 2.20
CA LYS A 157 1.19 -16.50 2.08
C LYS A 157 1.13 -17.64 1.07
N THR A 158 1.82 -17.51 -0.06
CA THR A 158 1.91 -18.59 -1.06
C THR A 158 2.61 -19.81 -0.47
N ALA A 159 3.74 -19.62 0.23
CA ALA A 159 4.46 -20.71 0.89
C ALA A 159 3.59 -21.44 1.92
N ILE A 160 2.85 -20.70 2.76
CA ILE A 160 1.93 -21.30 3.76
C ILE A 160 0.80 -22.09 3.05
N LYS A 161 0.29 -21.59 1.93
CA LYS A 161 -0.73 -22.29 1.14
C LYS A 161 -0.14 -23.58 0.55
N ASP A 162 1.03 -23.52 -0.09
CA ASP A 162 1.73 -24.68 -0.67
C ASP A 162 1.98 -25.74 0.41
N LEU A 163 2.41 -25.34 1.62
CA LEU A 163 2.63 -26.25 2.76
C LEU A 163 1.35 -26.95 3.20
N LYS A 164 0.20 -26.26 3.22
CA LYS A 164 -1.08 -26.83 3.65
C LYS A 164 -1.68 -27.75 2.59
N GLU A 165 -1.59 -27.41 1.32
CA GLU A 165 -2.22 -28.15 0.22
C GLU A 165 -1.37 -29.31 -0.28
N ASN A 166 -0.05 -29.16 -0.29
CA ASN A 166 0.89 -30.18 -0.72
C ASN A 166 2.23 -30.05 0.01
N PRO A 167 2.38 -30.62 1.23
CA PRO A 167 3.61 -30.53 2.02
C PRO A 167 4.85 -30.99 1.28
N GLN A 168 4.77 -32.10 0.51
CA GLN A 168 5.93 -32.64 -0.22
C GLN A 168 6.41 -31.64 -1.26
N LYS A 169 5.51 -31.07 -2.08
CA LYS A 169 5.84 -30.05 -3.07
C LYS A 169 6.45 -28.79 -2.41
N PHE A 170 6.00 -28.43 -1.22
CA PHE A 170 6.58 -27.33 -0.46
C PHE A 170 8.04 -27.63 -0.10
N TYR A 171 8.34 -28.80 0.47
CA TYR A 171 9.70 -29.20 0.84
C TYR A 171 10.61 -29.26 -0.38
N ASP A 172 10.17 -29.84 -1.47
CA ASP A 172 10.93 -29.93 -2.73
C ASP A 172 11.27 -28.52 -3.27
N LYS A 173 10.31 -27.61 -3.25
CA LYS A 173 10.46 -26.25 -3.79
C LYS A 173 11.33 -25.34 -2.90
N TYR A 174 11.20 -25.43 -1.58
CA TYR A 174 11.81 -24.45 -0.65
C TYR A 174 13.05 -24.98 0.06
N TYR A 175 13.21 -26.29 0.21
CA TYR A 175 14.36 -26.91 0.88
C TYR A 175 15.45 -27.37 -0.10
N ASN A 176 15.10 -27.93 -1.25
CA ASN A 176 16.11 -28.37 -2.22
C ASN A 176 16.87 -27.20 -2.83
N ILE A 177 16.26 -26.00 -2.98
CA ILE A 177 16.96 -24.78 -3.41
C ILE A 177 18.02 -24.33 -2.39
N LYS A 178 17.80 -24.55 -1.08
CA LYS A 178 18.80 -24.21 -0.05
C LYS A 178 20.01 -25.14 -0.07
N ASN A 179 19.81 -26.41 -0.34
CA ASN A 179 20.90 -27.37 -0.39
C ASN A 179 21.80 -27.15 -1.62
N GLN A 180 21.23 -26.82 -2.78
CA GLN A 180 22.03 -26.50 -3.98
C GLN A 180 22.89 -25.23 -3.81
N LYS A 181 22.40 -24.19 -3.10
CA LYS A 181 23.21 -22.98 -2.84
C LYS A 181 24.32 -23.16 -1.80
N ASN A 182 24.20 -24.14 -0.92
CA ASN A 182 25.26 -24.46 0.06
C ASN A 182 26.35 -25.36 -0.52
N GLU A 183 26.02 -26.12 -1.55
CA GLU A 183 27.02 -26.96 -2.26
C GLU A 183 27.86 -26.15 -3.27
N GLU A 184 27.36 -25.00 -3.77
CA GLU A 184 28.11 -24.09 -4.64
C GLU A 184 29.08 -23.15 -3.87
N GLN A 185 29.08 -23.18 -2.52
CA GLN A 185 29.91 -22.31 -1.67
C GLN A 185 30.99 -23.09 -0.88
N LEU A 186 31.21 -24.40 -1.15
CA LEU A 186 32.27 -25.24 -0.63
C LEU A 186 33.25 -25.60 -1.73
#